data_8939df046109f8736415b6b859961813
#
_entry.id   8939df046109f8736415b6b859961813
#
_cell.length_a   1.000
_cell.length_b   1.000
_cell.length_c   1.000
_cell.angle_alpha   90.00
_cell.angle_beta   90.00
_cell.angle_gamma   90.00
#
_symmetry.space_group_name_H-M   'P 1'
#
loop_
_entity.id
_entity.type
_entity.pdbx_description
1 polymer ?
#
loop_
_entity_poly.entity_id
_entity_poly.type
_entity_poly.pdbx_seq_one_letter_code
_entity_poly.pdbx_strand_id
1 'polypeptide(L)'
;MNPASSSAFILRAQSELLEASLSKDPEQALEQRKAITEQLRQRFIDLVSRLEIPLVLEIGAHQAGFSVELKRARPEARVIAFEAHPLVHARWAPTLEEAGVEYLHLAVAERNGEITLNVPEKDGSESMNMGSILRHKSAAVSSQYNVRAVTLDSFLGDAAALPNAMWIDVEGALAHVFNGAKQTLANCQALHVEMEHKMRWQGQMIDDDVFVNLANYGLKPVLRDIQKKSFYNAIFMREGVVPAPLAGSREAKEAKKAARLAKQQARESKRAAKKAKEEASVSNLLTRGLASVKRAS
;
A
#
# COMPACT_ATOMS: atom_id res chain seq x y z
N MET A 1 1.40 -26.81 6.48
CA MET A 1 2.08 -26.05 5.40
C MET A 1 2.46 -24.67 5.92
N ASN A 2 3.67 -24.21 5.64
CA ASN A 2 4.11 -22.87 6.01
C ASN A 2 3.22 -21.85 5.24
N PRO A 3 2.68 -20.78 5.87
CA PRO A 3 1.85 -19.77 5.21
C PRO A 3 2.50 -19.16 3.97
N ALA A 4 3.81 -18.95 3.98
CA ALA A 4 4.57 -18.46 2.82
C ALA A 4 4.52 -19.44 1.63
N SER A 5 4.59 -20.74 1.88
CA SER A 5 4.50 -21.77 0.83
C SER A 5 3.11 -21.81 0.18
N SER A 6 2.05 -21.62 0.97
CA SER A 6 0.67 -21.55 0.45
C SER A 6 0.44 -20.30 -0.41
N SER A 7 1.00 -19.17 -0.01
CA SER A 7 0.92 -17.90 -0.74
C SER A 7 1.64 -17.96 -2.08
N ALA A 8 2.87 -18.48 -2.10
CA ALA A 8 3.64 -18.70 -3.32
C ALA A 8 2.90 -19.65 -4.29
N PHE A 9 2.28 -20.71 -3.76
CA PHE A 9 1.47 -21.63 -4.56
C PHE A 9 0.30 -20.93 -5.26
N ILE A 10 -0.46 -20.10 -4.54
CA ILE A 10 -1.62 -19.37 -5.10
C ILE A 10 -1.17 -18.46 -6.26
N LEU A 11 -0.10 -17.69 -6.08
CA LEU A 11 0.36 -16.80 -7.15
C LEU A 11 0.97 -17.56 -8.33
N ARG A 12 1.59 -18.72 -8.11
CA ARG A 12 2.05 -19.59 -9.21
C ARG A 12 0.87 -20.13 -10.01
N ALA A 13 -0.17 -20.63 -9.34
CA ALA A 13 -1.39 -21.09 -10.01
C ALA A 13 -2.08 -19.96 -10.79
N GLN A 14 -2.14 -18.75 -10.25
CA GLN A 14 -2.63 -17.57 -10.99
C GLN A 14 -1.78 -17.28 -12.23
N SER A 15 -0.45 -17.39 -12.13
CA SER A 15 0.46 -17.21 -13.26
C SER A 15 0.19 -18.21 -14.38
N GLU A 16 0.05 -19.49 -14.04
CA GLU A 16 -0.22 -20.54 -15.01
C GLU A 16 -1.55 -20.32 -15.73
N LEU A 17 -2.61 -19.93 -15.02
CA LEU A 17 -3.91 -19.62 -15.60
C LEU A 17 -3.85 -18.40 -16.53
N LEU A 18 -3.17 -17.34 -16.11
CA LEU A 18 -3.00 -16.15 -16.94
C LEU A 18 -2.17 -16.44 -18.18
N GLU A 19 -1.03 -17.16 -18.05
CA GLU A 19 -0.21 -17.57 -19.19
C GLU A 19 -1.01 -18.44 -20.18
N ALA A 20 -1.81 -19.38 -19.70
CA ALA A 20 -2.67 -20.23 -20.53
C ALA A 20 -3.76 -19.45 -21.26
N SER A 21 -4.15 -18.27 -20.77
CA SER A 21 -5.15 -17.40 -21.38
C SER A 21 -4.61 -16.50 -22.47
N LEU A 22 -3.27 -16.38 -22.61
CA LEU A 22 -2.66 -15.51 -23.61
C LEU A 22 -2.82 -16.09 -25.03
N SER A 23 -2.88 -15.17 -25.99
CA SER A 23 -2.82 -15.53 -27.42
C SER A 23 -1.51 -16.27 -27.76
N LYS A 24 -1.57 -17.16 -28.74
CA LYS A 24 -0.37 -17.78 -29.32
C LYS A 24 0.41 -16.82 -30.22
N ASP A 25 -0.23 -15.76 -30.68
CA ASP A 25 0.39 -14.69 -31.45
C ASP A 25 1.21 -13.80 -30.52
N PRO A 26 2.52 -13.58 -30.78
CA PRO A 26 3.40 -12.85 -29.87
C PRO A 26 3.02 -11.38 -29.67
N GLU A 27 2.51 -10.69 -30.69
CA GLU A 27 2.13 -9.27 -30.60
C GLU A 27 0.86 -9.13 -29.78
N GLN A 28 -0.13 -9.97 -30.04
CA GLN A 28 -1.36 -10.01 -29.24
C GLN A 28 -1.07 -10.40 -27.79
N ALA A 29 -0.21 -11.39 -27.57
CA ALA A 29 0.19 -11.77 -26.22
C ALA A 29 0.87 -10.61 -25.46
N LEU A 30 1.70 -9.81 -26.15
CA LEU A 30 2.32 -8.62 -25.55
C LEU A 30 1.28 -7.57 -25.15
N GLU A 31 0.33 -7.27 -26.03
CA GLU A 31 -0.76 -6.34 -25.71
C GLU A 31 -1.66 -6.85 -24.57
N GLN A 32 -1.95 -8.14 -24.55
CA GLN A 32 -2.70 -8.75 -23.44
C GLN A 32 -1.94 -8.64 -22.11
N ARG A 33 -0.61 -8.84 -22.09
CA ARG A 33 0.21 -8.63 -20.90
C ARG A 33 0.15 -7.19 -20.40
N LYS A 34 0.30 -6.22 -21.29
CA LYS A 34 0.17 -4.79 -20.94
C LYS A 34 -1.21 -4.47 -20.36
N ALA A 35 -2.27 -5.02 -20.95
CA ALA A 35 -3.63 -4.83 -20.46
C ALA A 35 -3.83 -5.46 -19.07
N ILE A 36 -3.26 -6.63 -18.78
CA ILE A 36 -3.32 -7.27 -17.47
C ILE A 36 -2.54 -6.43 -16.42
N THR A 37 -1.36 -5.91 -16.77
CA THR A 37 -0.59 -5.03 -15.89
C THR A 37 -1.37 -3.75 -15.56
N GLU A 38 -1.98 -3.11 -16.56
CA GLU A 38 -2.80 -1.93 -16.35
C GLU A 38 -4.05 -2.24 -15.51
N GLN A 39 -4.71 -3.39 -15.73
CA GLN A 39 -5.82 -3.82 -14.89
C GLN A 39 -5.39 -4.04 -13.44
N LEU A 40 -4.20 -4.62 -13.18
CA LEU A 40 -3.68 -4.78 -11.83
C LEU A 40 -3.46 -3.43 -11.17
N ARG A 41 -2.87 -2.47 -11.89
CA ARG A 41 -2.67 -1.09 -11.43
C ARG A 41 -3.99 -0.43 -11.03
N GLN A 42 -5.00 -0.49 -11.90
CA GLN A 42 -6.33 0.07 -11.62
C GLN A 42 -7.02 -0.61 -10.43
N ARG A 43 -6.87 -1.93 -10.30
CA ARG A 43 -7.38 -2.66 -9.13
C ARG A 43 -6.73 -2.19 -7.83
N PHE A 44 -5.44 -1.89 -7.86
CA PHE A 44 -4.75 -1.38 -6.67
C PHE A 44 -5.22 0.04 -6.31
N ILE A 45 -5.35 0.93 -7.28
CA ILE A 45 -5.90 2.28 -7.08
C ILE A 45 -7.31 2.21 -6.49
N ASP A 46 -8.20 1.41 -7.09
CA ASP A 46 -9.57 1.21 -6.61
C ASP A 46 -9.60 0.64 -5.17
N LEU A 47 -8.74 -0.33 -4.89
CA LEU A 47 -8.56 -0.90 -3.56
C LEU A 47 -8.16 0.17 -2.53
N VAL A 48 -7.06 0.90 -2.80
CA VAL A 48 -6.50 1.90 -1.89
C VAL A 48 -7.46 3.08 -1.69
N SER A 49 -8.19 3.49 -2.73
CA SER A 49 -9.18 4.56 -2.64
C SER A 49 -10.33 4.24 -1.68
N ARG A 50 -10.57 2.98 -1.39
CA ARG A 50 -11.63 2.49 -0.49
C ARG A 50 -11.12 2.11 0.91
N LEU A 51 -9.83 2.23 1.18
CA LEU A 51 -9.25 2.03 2.50
C LEU A 51 -9.30 3.33 3.32
N GLU A 52 -9.60 3.24 4.60
CA GLU A 52 -9.54 4.36 5.54
C GLU A 52 -8.10 4.56 6.03
N ILE A 53 -7.22 5.02 5.12
CA ILE A 53 -5.80 5.26 5.40
C ILE A 53 -5.44 6.73 5.15
N PRO A 54 -4.68 7.39 6.03
CA PRO A 54 -4.27 8.79 5.86
C PRO A 54 -3.01 8.95 4.99
N LEU A 55 -2.23 7.89 4.79
CA LEU A 55 -0.90 7.95 4.21
C LEU A 55 -0.75 6.96 3.05
N VAL A 56 -0.22 7.45 1.94
CA VAL A 56 0.11 6.64 0.75
C VAL A 56 1.52 6.97 0.28
N LEU A 57 2.28 5.94 -0.05
CA LEU A 57 3.70 6.03 -0.37
C LEU A 57 3.97 5.34 -1.71
N GLU A 58 4.66 6.03 -2.63
CA GLU A 58 5.16 5.46 -3.88
C GLU A 58 6.68 5.55 -3.87
N ILE A 59 7.36 4.41 -3.95
CA ILE A 59 8.82 4.29 -3.82
C ILE A 59 9.39 3.77 -5.13
N GLY A 60 10.26 4.56 -5.77
CA GLY A 60 10.67 4.39 -7.17
C GLY A 60 9.60 4.91 -8.11
N ALA A 61 9.19 6.16 -7.90
CA ALA A 61 7.94 6.67 -8.42
C ALA A 61 7.99 7.07 -9.91
N HIS A 62 9.16 7.30 -10.48
CA HIS A 62 9.32 7.81 -11.84
C HIS A 62 8.38 9.02 -12.10
N GLN A 63 7.36 8.88 -12.96
CA GLN A 63 6.34 9.90 -13.21
C GLN A 63 5.17 9.91 -12.20
N ALA A 64 5.25 9.09 -11.18
CA ALA A 64 4.28 8.96 -10.08
C ALA A 64 2.80 8.85 -10.53
N GLY A 65 2.55 8.08 -11.57
CA GLY A 65 1.21 7.92 -12.14
C GLY A 65 0.19 7.36 -11.15
N PHE A 66 0.59 6.44 -10.29
CA PHE A 66 -0.23 5.92 -9.20
C PHE A 66 -0.58 7.03 -8.20
N SER A 67 0.42 7.78 -7.72
CA SER A 67 0.24 8.87 -6.75
C SER A 67 -0.70 9.95 -7.26
N VAL A 68 -0.58 10.35 -8.54
CA VAL A 68 -1.45 11.37 -9.16
C VAL A 68 -2.90 10.91 -9.21
N GLU A 69 -3.16 9.69 -9.68
CA GLU A 69 -4.52 9.17 -9.76
C GLU A 69 -5.15 8.99 -8.38
N LEU A 70 -4.36 8.49 -7.41
CA LEU A 70 -4.86 8.35 -6.05
C LEU A 70 -5.13 9.68 -5.38
N LYS A 71 -4.26 10.69 -5.58
CA LYS A 71 -4.49 12.04 -5.05
C LYS A 71 -5.78 12.67 -5.60
N ARG A 72 -6.11 12.40 -6.88
CA ARG A 72 -7.41 12.82 -7.47
C ARG A 72 -8.59 12.09 -6.83
N ALA A 73 -8.45 10.78 -6.56
CA ALA A 73 -9.50 9.98 -5.93
C ALA A 73 -9.67 10.29 -4.43
N ARG A 74 -8.59 10.71 -3.76
CA ARG A 74 -8.52 10.98 -2.33
C ARG A 74 -7.73 12.26 -2.03
N PRO A 75 -8.30 13.43 -2.28
CA PRO A 75 -7.62 14.73 -2.08
C PRO A 75 -7.12 14.95 -0.64
N GLU A 76 -7.80 14.36 0.35
CA GLU A 76 -7.47 14.45 1.78
C GLU A 76 -6.28 13.58 2.20
N ALA A 77 -5.94 12.54 1.44
CA ALA A 77 -4.83 11.67 1.79
C ALA A 77 -3.48 12.38 1.57
N ARG A 78 -2.54 12.16 2.48
CA ARG A 78 -1.14 12.51 2.28
C ARG A 78 -0.50 11.50 1.33
N VAL A 79 -0.07 11.96 0.16
CA VAL A 79 0.55 11.12 -0.87
C VAL A 79 1.98 11.58 -1.07
N ILE A 80 2.94 10.69 -0.80
CA ILE A 80 4.38 10.94 -0.90
C ILE A 80 4.97 9.99 -1.93
N ALA A 81 5.71 10.54 -2.89
CA ALA A 81 6.39 9.79 -3.92
C ALA A 81 7.90 10.06 -3.87
N PHE A 82 8.70 8.99 -3.88
CA PHE A 82 10.16 9.03 -3.80
C PHE A 82 10.76 8.62 -5.15
N GLU A 83 11.62 9.48 -5.69
CA GLU A 83 12.38 9.21 -6.92
C GLU A 83 13.86 9.51 -6.70
N ALA A 84 14.70 8.50 -6.90
CA ALA A 84 16.13 8.63 -6.68
C ALA A 84 16.88 9.22 -7.88
N HIS A 85 16.35 9.03 -9.10
CA HIS A 85 17.03 9.47 -10.31
C HIS A 85 16.90 11.00 -10.51
N PRO A 86 18.00 11.78 -10.47
CA PRO A 86 17.94 13.25 -10.45
C PRO A 86 17.26 13.84 -11.68
N LEU A 87 17.53 13.29 -12.86
CA LEU A 87 16.96 13.81 -14.11
C LEU A 87 15.46 13.47 -14.22
N VAL A 88 15.05 12.30 -13.74
CA VAL A 88 13.65 11.90 -13.69
C VAL A 88 12.89 12.80 -12.73
N HIS A 89 13.41 12.96 -11.50
CA HIS A 89 12.82 13.85 -10.52
C HIS A 89 12.67 15.29 -11.07
N ALA A 90 13.75 15.88 -11.59
CA ALA A 90 13.73 17.25 -12.11
C ALA A 90 12.70 17.43 -13.25
N ARG A 91 12.52 16.41 -14.08
CA ARG A 91 11.56 16.43 -15.19
C ARG A 91 10.10 16.49 -14.69
N TRP A 92 9.77 15.73 -13.65
CA TRP A 92 8.39 15.52 -13.25
C TRP A 92 7.95 16.36 -12.05
N ALA A 93 8.88 16.88 -11.25
CA ALA A 93 8.57 17.62 -10.02
C ALA A 93 7.53 18.75 -10.22
N PRO A 94 7.61 19.62 -11.24
CA PRO A 94 6.63 20.71 -11.38
C PRO A 94 5.19 20.18 -11.58
N THR A 95 5.03 19.13 -12.40
CA THR A 95 3.71 18.54 -12.68
C THR A 95 3.13 17.83 -11.45
N LEU A 96 3.98 17.19 -10.65
CA LEU A 96 3.55 16.42 -9.49
C LEU A 96 3.25 17.31 -8.29
N GLU A 97 3.98 18.39 -8.11
CA GLU A 97 3.66 19.44 -7.13
C GLU A 97 2.31 20.08 -7.42
N GLU A 98 2.02 20.42 -8.70
CA GLU A 98 0.72 20.94 -9.13
C GLU A 98 -0.42 19.94 -8.86
N ALA A 99 -0.14 18.63 -9.01
CA ALA A 99 -1.09 17.57 -8.68
C ALA A 99 -1.29 17.36 -7.17
N GLY A 100 -0.54 18.06 -6.30
CA GLY A 100 -0.61 17.95 -4.84
C GLY A 100 0.06 16.69 -4.27
N VAL A 101 1.01 16.11 -5.01
CA VAL A 101 1.85 14.98 -4.57
C VAL A 101 3.14 15.52 -3.95
N GLU A 102 3.50 15.05 -2.76
CA GLU A 102 4.82 15.33 -2.17
C GLU A 102 5.86 14.50 -2.93
N TYR A 103 6.45 15.05 -3.99
CA TYR A 103 7.42 14.35 -4.83
C TYR A 103 8.85 14.70 -4.41
N LEU A 104 9.62 13.71 -3.98
CA LEU A 104 10.88 13.91 -3.28
C LEU A 104 12.06 13.27 -4.03
N HIS A 105 13.13 14.07 -4.25
CA HIS A 105 14.40 13.54 -4.76
C HIS A 105 15.17 12.83 -3.63
N LEU A 106 14.78 11.60 -3.34
CA LEU A 106 15.35 10.77 -2.28
C LEU A 106 15.34 9.30 -2.69
N ALA A 107 16.38 8.58 -2.35
CA ALA A 107 16.37 7.11 -2.31
C ALA A 107 15.81 6.63 -0.97
N VAL A 108 14.92 5.62 -1.00
CA VAL A 108 14.52 4.90 0.22
C VAL A 108 15.42 3.69 0.37
N ALA A 109 16.11 3.58 1.51
CA ALA A 109 17.11 2.55 1.75
C ALA A 109 17.10 2.10 3.23
N GLU A 110 17.99 1.18 3.58
CA GLU A 110 18.13 0.65 4.95
C GLU A 110 18.84 1.60 5.93
N ARG A 111 19.42 2.69 5.44
CA ARG A 111 20.15 3.70 6.24
C ARG A 111 19.99 5.09 5.66
N ASN A 112 20.12 6.09 6.51
CA ASN A 112 20.21 7.49 6.11
C ASN A 112 21.64 7.84 5.65
N GLY A 113 21.76 8.83 4.77
CA GLY A 113 23.03 9.32 4.28
C GLY A 113 23.07 9.50 2.76
N GLU A 114 24.19 9.23 2.14
CA GLU A 114 24.36 9.21 0.69
C GLU A 114 24.51 7.77 0.19
N ILE A 115 23.99 7.53 -1.00
CA ILE A 115 24.08 6.24 -1.67
C ILE A 115 24.29 6.44 -3.17
N THR A 116 24.97 5.52 -3.81
CA THR A 116 25.18 5.57 -5.26
C THR A 116 24.00 4.90 -5.98
N LEU A 117 23.29 5.66 -6.80
CA LEU A 117 22.33 5.15 -7.77
C LEU A 117 23.11 4.73 -9.04
N ASN A 118 23.00 3.48 -9.45
CA ASN A 118 23.57 2.94 -10.67
C ASN A 118 22.50 2.93 -11.76
N VAL A 119 22.77 3.59 -12.87
CA VAL A 119 21.88 3.65 -14.02
C VAL A 119 22.47 2.82 -15.15
N PRO A 120 21.82 1.74 -15.58
CA PRO A 120 22.31 0.89 -16.66
C PRO A 120 22.24 1.61 -18.02
N GLU A 121 23.12 1.18 -18.92
CA GLU A 121 23.02 1.52 -20.32
C GLU A 121 21.88 0.74 -20.98
N LYS A 122 21.13 1.44 -21.83
CA LYS A 122 20.10 0.85 -22.69
C LYS A 122 20.12 1.56 -24.04
N ASP A 123 20.28 0.79 -25.10
CA ASP A 123 20.27 1.30 -26.48
C ASP A 123 21.30 2.43 -26.73
N GLY A 124 22.50 2.33 -26.12
CA GLY A 124 23.60 3.30 -26.26
C GLY A 124 23.42 4.58 -25.43
N SER A 125 22.46 4.63 -24.53
CA SER A 125 22.18 5.77 -23.66
C SER A 125 21.85 5.35 -22.24
N GLU A 126 21.78 6.33 -21.34
CA GLU A 126 21.33 6.16 -19.97
C GLU A 126 19.86 5.76 -19.92
N SER A 127 19.54 4.70 -19.16
CA SER A 127 18.16 4.26 -18.98
C SER A 127 17.43 5.13 -17.96
N MET A 128 16.46 5.90 -18.41
CA MET A 128 15.64 6.72 -17.51
C MET A 128 14.68 5.91 -16.61
N ASN A 129 14.50 4.61 -16.90
CA ASN A 129 13.51 3.76 -16.24
C ASN A 129 14.13 2.63 -15.39
N MET A 130 15.45 2.55 -15.28
CA MET A 130 16.13 1.40 -14.66
C MET A 130 17.24 1.84 -13.69
N GLY A 131 17.00 2.81 -12.86
CA GLY A 131 17.96 3.21 -11.82
C GLY A 131 17.82 2.32 -10.56
N SER A 132 18.94 1.80 -10.03
CA SER A 132 18.97 1.03 -8.80
C SER A 132 20.16 1.38 -7.91
N ILE A 133 19.98 1.23 -6.59
CA ILE A 133 21.13 1.28 -5.66
C ILE A 133 21.99 0.02 -5.75
N LEU A 134 21.53 -1.01 -6.45
CA LEU A 134 22.26 -2.22 -6.77
C LEU A 134 22.89 -2.13 -8.16
N ARG A 135 23.87 -2.97 -8.45
CA ARG A 135 24.44 -3.10 -9.79
C ARG A 135 23.71 -4.17 -10.59
N HIS A 136 23.35 -3.85 -11.82
CA HIS A 136 22.78 -4.83 -12.73
C HIS A 136 23.81 -5.92 -13.06
N LYS A 137 23.40 -7.19 -13.17
CA LYS A 137 24.34 -8.32 -13.35
C LYS A 137 24.95 -8.41 -14.74
N SER A 138 24.24 -7.93 -15.77
CA SER A 138 24.64 -8.08 -17.17
C SER A 138 24.74 -6.76 -17.94
N ALA A 139 24.00 -5.72 -17.55
CA ALA A 139 24.09 -4.41 -18.22
C ALA A 139 25.28 -3.61 -17.68
N ALA A 140 25.97 -2.93 -18.58
CA ALA A 140 26.97 -1.94 -18.21
C ALA A 140 26.32 -0.77 -17.44
N VAL A 141 27.05 -0.18 -16.52
CA VAL A 141 26.64 1.06 -15.85
C VAL A 141 26.95 2.22 -16.79
N SER A 142 25.91 2.95 -17.21
CA SER A 142 26.06 4.16 -18.02
C SER A 142 26.42 5.37 -17.17
N SER A 143 25.69 5.55 -16.07
CA SER A 143 25.84 6.70 -15.18
C SER A 143 25.73 6.29 -13.72
N GLN A 144 26.38 7.06 -12.85
CA GLN A 144 26.26 6.92 -11.40
C GLN A 144 25.95 8.27 -10.77
N TYR A 145 24.98 8.31 -9.89
CA TYR A 145 24.59 9.51 -9.15
C TYR A 145 24.71 9.27 -7.66
N ASN A 146 25.36 10.19 -6.93
CA ASN A 146 25.26 10.21 -5.48
C ASN A 146 23.96 10.89 -5.10
N VAL A 147 23.09 10.16 -4.41
CA VAL A 147 21.76 10.62 -4.01
C VAL A 147 21.59 10.50 -2.52
N ARG A 148 20.82 11.42 -1.94
CA ARG A 148 20.46 11.33 -0.54
C ARG A 148 19.53 10.15 -0.31
N ALA A 149 19.86 9.34 0.68
CA ALA A 149 19.05 8.18 1.11
C ALA A 149 18.46 8.41 2.50
N VAL A 150 17.28 7.86 2.70
CA VAL A 150 16.57 7.85 3.98
C VAL A 150 16.02 6.47 4.28
N THR A 151 15.95 6.10 5.56
CA THR A 151 15.03 5.04 5.95
C THR A 151 13.62 5.61 5.98
N LEU A 152 12.64 4.86 5.52
CA LEU A 152 11.26 5.33 5.48
C LEU A 152 10.75 5.64 6.89
N ASP A 153 11.08 4.77 7.86
CA ASP A 153 10.68 4.96 9.25
C ASP A 153 11.25 6.25 9.86
N SER A 154 12.53 6.59 9.60
CA SER A 154 13.10 7.83 10.13
C SER A 154 12.58 9.08 9.41
N PHE A 155 12.28 8.98 8.11
CA PHE A 155 11.71 10.08 7.34
C PHE A 155 10.29 10.42 7.81
N LEU A 156 9.48 9.40 8.05
CA LEU A 156 8.09 9.57 8.49
C LEU A 156 7.96 9.90 9.98
N GLY A 157 8.93 9.51 10.82
CA GLY A 157 8.84 9.68 12.28
C GLY A 157 7.58 9.03 12.83
N ASP A 158 6.78 9.77 13.58
CA ASP A 158 5.53 9.27 14.19
C ASP A 158 4.51 8.81 13.13
N ALA A 159 4.56 9.37 11.92
CA ALA A 159 3.68 8.95 10.83
C ALA A 159 3.95 7.54 10.32
N ALA A 160 5.10 6.93 10.61
CA ALA A 160 5.39 5.52 10.30
C ALA A 160 4.43 4.54 11.01
N ALA A 161 3.81 4.97 12.12
CA ALA A 161 2.80 4.20 12.85
C ALA A 161 1.38 4.33 12.29
N LEU A 162 1.16 5.19 11.30
CA LEU A 162 -0.16 5.37 10.69
C LEU A 162 -0.49 4.23 9.72
N PRO A 163 -1.78 3.83 9.61
CA PRO A 163 -2.24 2.97 8.54
C PRO A 163 -1.88 3.56 7.18
N ASN A 164 -1.28 2.75 6.32
CA ASN A 164 -0.76 3.21 5.04
C ASN A 164 -0.97 2.20 3.92
N ALA A 165 -0.81 2.65 2.68
CA ALA A 165 -0.62 1.79 1.51
C ALA A 165 0.66 2.18 0.79
N MET A 166 1.32 1.19 0.17
CA MET A 166 2.58 1.41 -0.52
C MET A 166 2.54 0.83 -1.94
N TRP A 167 3.18 1.56 -2.85
CA TRP A 167 3.64 1.07 -4.15
C TRP A 167 5.16 1.08 -4.15
N ILE A 168 5.78 -0.06 -4.46
CA ILE A 168 7.25 -0.18 -4.46
C ILE A 168 7.70 -0.78 -5.79
N ASP A 169 8.52 0.00 -6.52
CA ASP A 169 9.16 -0.39 -7.77
C ASP A 169 10.59 0.19 -7.77
N VAL A 170 11.54 -0.58 -7.28
CA VAL A 170 12.90 -0.09 -6.96
C VAL A 170 14.01 -0.92 -7.63
N GLU A 171 13.67 -1.59 -8.73
CA GLU A 171 14.65 -2.29 -9.55
C GLU A 171 15.60 -3.17 -8.70
N GLY A 172 15.00 -4.16 -8.02
CA GLY A 172 15.70 -5.16 -7.22
C GLY A 172 16.07 -4.75 -5.80
N ALA A 173 15.92 -3.50 -5.39
CA ALA A 173 16.36 -3.01 -4.08
C ALA A 173 15.35 -3.22 -2.94
N LEU A 174 14.38 -4.13 -3.08
CA LEU A 174 13.32 -4.38 -2.08
C LEU A 174 13.84 -4.64 -0.66
N ALA A 175 14.93 -5.43 -0.53
CA ALA A 175 15.52 -5.73 0.77
C ALA A 175 15.92 -4.45 1.54
N HIS A 176 16.52 -3.49 0.85
CA HIS A 176 16.95 -2.21 1.43
C HIS A 176 15.76 -1.35 1.86
N VAL A 177 14.70 -1.32 1.05
CA VAL A 177 13.44 -0.63 1.40
C VAL A 177 12.81 -1.26 2.63
N PHE A 178 12.66 -2.60 2.65
CA PHE A 178 12.04 -3.32 3.77
C PHE A 178 12.82 -3.16 5.07
N ASN A 179 14.15 -3.18 5.01
CA ASN A 179 15.00 -2.98 6.18
C ASN A 179 14.88 -1.56 6.76
N GLY A 180 14.61 -0.56 5.92
CA GLY A 180 14.40 0.84 6.32
C GLY A 180 12.95 1.21 6.63
N ALA A 181 12.00 0.26 6.52
CA ALA A 181 10.56 0.52 6.60
C ALA A 181 9.82 -0.42 7.57
N LYS A 182 10.47 -0.90 8.62
CA LYS A 182 9.93 -1.95 9.50
C LYS A 182 8.63 -1.52 10.19
N GLN A 183 8.61 -0.31 10.76
CA GLN A 183 7.42 0.23 11.41
C GLN A 183 6.34 0.56 10.38
N THR A 184 6.71 1.16 9.25
CA THR A 184 5.79 1.48 8.16
C THR A 184 5.14 0.22 7.59
N LEU A 185 5.92 -0.87 7.34
CA LEU A 185 5.41 -2.17 6.91
C LEU A 185 4.49 -2.82 7.95
N ALA A 186 4.82 -2.69 9.24
CA ALA A 186 3.97 -3.20 10.32
C ALA A 186 2.58 -2.54 10.34
N ASN A 187 2.40 -1.39 9.72
CA ASN A 187 1.13 -0.65 9.61
C ASN A 187 0.56 -0.61 8.18
N CYS A 188 1.24 -1.25 7.22
CA CYS A 188 0.80 -1.30 5.83
C CYS A 188 -0.47 -2.15 5.70
N GLN A 189 -1.49 -1.62 5.03
CA GLN A 189 -2.78 -2.28 4.79
C GLN A 189 -2.85 -2.91 3.41
N ALA A 190 -2.21 -2.30 2.42
CA ALA A 190 -2.12 -2.80 1.06
C ALA A 190 -0.77 -2.42 0.44
N LEU A 191 -0.16 -3.33 -0.30
CA LEU A 191 1.13 -3.16 -0.94
C LEU A 191 1.05 -3.65 -2.39
N HIS A 192 1.47 -2.80 -3.33
CA HIS A 192 1.82 -3.20 -4.69
C HIS A 192 3.34 -3.25 -4.81
N VAL A 193 3.89 -4.33 -5.37
CA VAL A 193 5.33 -4.52 -5.47
C VAL A 193 5.73 -5.23 -6.75
N GLU A 194 6.80 -4.73 -7.43
CA GLU A 194 7.47 -5.48 -8.49
C GLU A 194 8.37 -6.55 -7.87
N MET A 195 8.26 -7.78 -8.38
CA MET A 195 8.95 -8.96 -7.87
C MET A 195 9.63 -9.72 -9.01
N GLU A 196 10.79 -10.30 -8.72
CA GLU A 196 11.54 -11.10 -9.69
C GLU A 196 11.74 -12.54 -9.22
N HIS A 197 11.59 -13.48 -10.16
CA HIS A 197 11.91 -14.91 -9.93
C HIS A 197 13.41 -15.20 -9.97
N LYS A 198 14.20 -14.32 -10.61
CA LYS A 198 15.63 -14.50 -10.82
C LYS A 198 16.37 -13.20 -10.56
N MET A 199 17.51 -13.30 -9.91
CA MET A 199 18.36 -12.14 -9.66
C MET A 199 18.82 -11.48 -10.97
N ARG A 200 18.36 -10.27 -11.22
CA ARG A 200 18.83 -9.35 -12.26
C ARG A 200 19.89 -8.40 -11.71
N TRP A 201 19.83 -8.10 -10.44
CA TRP A 201 20.69 -7.20 -9.71
C TRP A 201 21.54 -7.95 -8.68
N GLN A 202 22.74 -7.44 -8.37
CA GLN A 202 23.65 -8.06 -7.40
C GLN A 202 23.09 -7.90 -5.98
N GLY A 203 22.91 -9.01 -5.26
CA GLY A 203 22.38 -9.00 -3.90
C GLY A 203 20.86 -8.78 -3.80
N GLN A 204 20.15 -8.85 -4.91
CA GLN A 204 18.70 -8.71 -4.97
C GLN A 204 17.97 -9.79 -4.17
N MET A 205 16.91 -9.39 -3.47
CA MET A 205 15.91 -10.30 -2.92
C MET A 205 15.00 -10.81 -4.05
N ILE A 206 14.78 -12.12 -4.12
CA ILE A 206 13.85 -12.73 -5.08
C ILE A 206 12.49 -12.99 -4.44
N ASP A 207 11.51 -13.35 -5.24
CA ASP A 207 10.11 -13.46 -4.83
C ASP A 207 9.86 -14.42 -3.64
N ASP A 208 10.55 -15.56 -3.54
CA ASP A 208 10.40 -16.48 -2.41
C ASP A 208 10.80 -15.78 -1.07
N ASP A 209 11.86 -14.97 -1.07
CA ASP A 209 12.30 -14.21 0.11
C ASP A 209 11.32 -13.06 0.41
N VAL A 210 10.76 -12.41 -0.63
CA VAL A 210 9.75 -11.37 -0.48
C VAL A 210 8.50 -11.93 0.18
N PHE A 211 8.02 -13.12 -0.23
CA PHE A 211 6.88 -13.77 0.42
C PHE A 211 7.10 -14.03 1.90
N VAL A 212 8.26 -14.55 2.25
CA VAL A 212 8.61 -14.81 3.65
C VAL A 212 8.66 -13.51 4.45
N ASN A 213 9.29 -12.47 3.89
CA ASN A 213 9.42 -11.19 4.56
C ASN A 213 8.06 -10.55 4.81
N LEU A 214 7.21 -10.42 3.78
CA LEU A 214 5.90 -9.79 3.87
C LEU A 214 4.91 -10.58 4.75
N ALA A 215 5.00 -11.91 4.78
CA ALA A 215 4.20 -12.75 5.67
C ALA A 215 4.46 -12.44 7.15
N ASN A 216 5.69 -12.07 7.54
CA ASN A 216 6.04 -11.66 8.90
C ASN A 216 5.30 -10.38 9.34
N TYR A 217 4.86 -9.55 8.38
CA TYR A 217 4.04 -8.37 8.62
C TYR A 217 2.54 -8.62 8.47
N GLY A 218 2.11 -9.88 8.25
CA GLY A 218 0.71 -10.24 8.03
C GLY A 218 0.15 -9.80 6.67
N LEU A 219 1.03 -9.52 5.71
CA LEU A 219 0.68 -9.19 4.33
C LEU A 219 0.59 -10.48 3.49
N LYS A 220 -0.56 -10.72 2.88
CA LYS A 220 -0.81 -11.90 2.04
C LYS A 220 -1.04 -11.48 0.59
N PRO A 221 -0.47 -12.20 -0.38
CA PRO A 221 -0.68 -11.90 -1.80
C PRO A 221 -2.12 -12.21 -2.19
N VAL A 222 -2.71 -11.33 -2.98
CA VAL A 222 -4.10 -11.45 -3.45
C VAL A 222 -4.25 -11.46 -4.95
N LEU A 223 -3.42 -10.70 -5.67
CA LEU A 223 -3.45 -10.60 -7.15
C LEU A 223 -2.03 -10.46 -7.69
N ARG A 224 -1.85 -10.85 -8.95
CA ARG A 224 -0.61 -10.58 -9.70
C ARG A 224 -0.91 -10.37 -11.19
N ASP A 225 0.07 -9.79 -11.89
CA ASP A 225 0.13 -9.79 -13.35
C ASP A 225 1.14 -10.83 -13.88
N ILE A 226 1.41 -10.77 -15.18
CA ILE A 226 2.36 -11.60 -15.92
C ILE A 226 3.20 -10.74 -16.86
N GLN A 227 3.80 -9.69 -16.36
CA GLN A 227 4.50 -8.68 -17.15
C GLN A 227 5.57 -9.29 -18.04
N LYS A 228 6.48 -10.07 -17.48
CA LYS A 228 7.50 -10.85 -18.23
C LYS A 228 7.77 -12.20 -17.52
N LYS A 229 8.52 -13.08 -18.20
CA LYS A 229 8.93 -14.37 -17.61
C LYS A 229 9.83 -14.25 -16.38
N SER A 230 10.54 -13.12 -16.22
CA SER A 230 11.52 -12.93 -15.14
C SER A 230 11.00 -12.07 -14.00
N PHE A 231 9.96 -11.27 -14.21
CA PHE A 231 9.40 -10.38 -13.20
C PHE A 231 7.91 -10.11 -13.42
N TYR A 232 7.23 -9.71 -12.38
CA TYR A 232 5.80 -9.45 -12.33
C TYR A 232 5.48 -8.51 -11.18
N ASN A 233 4.31 -7.89 -11.22
CA ASN A 233 3.77 -7.14 -10.09
C ASN A 233 2.81 -8.01 -9.28
N ALA A 234 2.79 -7.79 -7.97
CA ALA A 234 1.83 -8.43 -7.08
C ALA A 234 1.22 -7.42 -6.10
N ILE A 235 -0.05 -7.65 -5.76
CA ILE A 235 -0.74 -6.93 -4.70
C ILE A 235 -0.81 -7.83 -3.47
N PHE A 236 -0.42 -7.27 -2.33
CA PHE A 236 -0.56 -7.87 -1.02
C PHE A 236 -1.55 -7.06 -0.19
N MET A 237 -2.30 -7.74 0.65
CA MET A 237 -3.19 -7.12 1.63
C MET A 237 -2.91 -7.65 3.03
N ARG A 238 -3.07 -6.78 4.01
CA ARG A 238 -3.06 -7.20 5.41
C ARG A 238 -4.26 -8.07 5.70
N GLU A 239 -4.05 -9.16 6.44
CA GLU A 239 -5.13 -10.04 6.87
C GLU A 239 -6.17 -9.28 7.71
N GLY A 240 -7.45 -9.49 7.43
CA GLY A 240 -8.56 -8.83 8.12
C GLY A 240 -8.93 -7.43 7.61
N VAL A 241 -8.14 -6.85 6.71
CA VAL A 241 -8.47 -5.56 6.09
C VAL A 241 -9.54 -5.77 5.02
N VAL A 242 -10.66 -5.08 5.17
CA VAL A 242 -11.78 -5.12 4.22
C VAL A 242 -12.01 -3.70 3.67
N PRO A 243 -11.80 -3.47 2.37
CA PRO A 243 -12.10 -2.19 1.76
C PRO A 243 -13.59 -1.86 1.85
N ALA A 244 -13.91 -0.56 1.93
CA ALA A 244 -15.30 -0.12 1.87
C ALA A 244 -15.98 -0.63 0.57
N PRO A 245 -17.27 -1.01 0.61
CA PRO A 245 -17.99 -1.47 -0.57
C PRO A 245 -18.01 -0.41 -1.68
N LEU A 246 -17.98 -0.84 -2.93
CA LEU A 246 -18.09 0.07 -4.08
C LEU A 246 -19.35 0.91 -3.98
N ALA A 247 -19.23 2.22 -4.23
CA ALA A 247 -20.35 3.15 -4.21
C ALA A 247 -21.46 2.67 -5.18
N GLY A 248 -22.72 2.62 -4.69
CA GLY A 248 -23.86 2.15 -5.47
C GLY A 248 -24.03 0.61 -5.55
N SER A 249 -23.05 -0.18 -5.09
CA SER A 249 -23.16 -1.64 -5.03
C SER A 249 -24.26 -2.09 -4.07
N ARG A 250 -24.68 -3.35 -4.20
CA ARG A 250 -25.65 -3.97 -3.27
C ARG A 250 -25.10 -3.97 -1.85
N GLU A 251 -23.82 -4.32 -1.70
CA GLU A 251 -23.14 -4.32 -0.40
C GLU A 251 -23.09 -2.92 0.24
N ALA A 252 -22.86 -1.86 -0.56
CA ALA A 252 -22.87 -0.48 -0.05
C ALA A 252 -24.27 -0.07 0.44
N LYS A 253 -25.33 -0.49 -0.25
CA LYS A 253 -26.73 -0.24 0.17
C LYS A 253 -27.05 -0.99 1.46
N GLU A 254 -26.64 -2.25 1.58
CA GLU A 254 -26.83 -3.09 2.76
C GLU A 254 -26.02 -2.56 3.95
N ALA A 255 -24.76 -2.19 3.78
CA ALA A 255 -23.93 -1.56 4.81
C ALA A 255 -24.54 -0.24 5.31
N LYS A 256 -25.05 0.62 4.41
CA LYS A 256 -25.73 1.87 4.77
C LYS A 256 -27.01 1.63 5.56
N LYS A 257 -27.77 0.57 5.22
CA LYS A 257 -28.98 0.16 5.96
C LYS A 257 -28.61 -0.34 7.35
N ALA A 258 -27.59 -1.20 7.46
CA ALA A 258 -27.09 -1.71 8.74
C ALA A 258 -26.57 -0.59 9.65
N ALA A 259 -25.80 0.37 9.13
CA ALA A 259 -25.33 1.52 9.89
C ALA A 259 -26.46 2.42 10.42
N ARG A 260 -27.52 2.62 9.62
CA ARG A 260 -28.72 3.35 10.08
C ARG A 260 -29.41 2.63 11.23
N LEU A 261 -29.58 1.31 11.13
CA LEU A 261 -30.22 0.49 12.18
C LEU A 261 -29.41 0.51 13.46
N ALA A 262 -28.07 0.33 13.38
CA ALA A 262 -27.18 0.41 14.53
C ALA A 262 -27.25 1.79 15.23
N LYS A 263 -27.28 2.88 14.45
CA LYS A 263 -27.45 4.24 14.99
C LYS A 263 -28.78 4.46 15.69
N GLN A 264 -29.85 3.84 15.18
CA GLN A 264 -31.17 3.89 15.80
C GLN A 264 -31.16 3.12 17.12
N GLN A 265 -30.65 1.89 17.15
CA GLN A 265 -30.51 1.07 18.35
C GLN A 265 -29.66 1.76 19.43
N ALA A 266 -28.54 2.38 19.06
CA ALA A 266 -27.71 3.14 19.99
C ALA A 266 -28.45 4.36 20.58
N ARG A 267 -29.31 5.02 19.80
CA ARG A 267 -30.16 6.12 20.32
C ARG A 267 -31.24 5.62 21.28
N GLU A 268 -31.88 4.49 20.97
CA GLU A 268 -32.90 3.87 21.82
C GLU A 268 -32.27 3.39 23.14
N SER A 269 -31.09 2.74 23.10
CA SER A 269 -30.34 2.34 24.29
C SER A 269 -29.98 3.53 25.19
N LYS A 270 -29.52 4.66 24.59
CA LYS A 270 -29.22 5.86 25.35
C LYS A 270 -30.45 6.48 25.98
N ARG A 271 -31.62 6.46 25.31
CA ARG A 271 -32.90 6.94 25.85
C ARG A 271 -33.38 6.08 27.02
N ALA A 272 -33.30 4.73 26.86
CA ALA A 272 -33.63 3.76 27.91
C ALA A 272 -32.73 3.96 29.13
N ALA A 273 -31.43 4.09 28.97
CA ALA A 273 -30.50 4.33 30.05
C ALA A 273 -30.74 5.68 30.77
N LYS A 274 -31.13 6.74 30.03
CA LYS A 274 -31.51 8.02 30.64
C LYS A 274 -32.79 7.89 31.47
N LYS A 275 -33.82 7.25 30.92
CA LYS A 275 -35.09 7.02 31.63
C LYS A 275 -34.89 6.19 32.92
N ALA A 276 -34.08 5.13 32.85
CA ALA A 276 -33.76 4.32 34.03
C ALA A 276 -33.04 5.11 35.14
N LYS A 277 -32.13 6.05 34.75
CA LYS A 277 -31.48 6.95 35.70
C LYS A 277 -32.45 7.94 36.36
N GLU A 278 -33.40 8.46 35.60
CA GLU A 278 -34.43 9.38 36.11
C GLU A 278 -35.37 8.64 37.08
N GLU A 279 -35.82 7.42 36.76
CA GLU A 279 -36.65 6.58 37.60
C GLU A 279 -35.93 6.19 38.92
N ALA A 280 -34.64 5.82 38.83
CA ALA A 280 -33.82 5.54 40.01
C ALA A 280 -33.63 6.77 40.93
N SER A 281 -33.48 7.97 40.31
CA SER A 281 -33.37 9.22 41.08
C SER A 281 -34.67 9.54 41.83
N VAL A 282 -35.83 9.38 41.18
CA VAL A 282 -37.15 9.58 41.81
C VAL A 282 -37.38 8.59 42.93
N SER A 283 -37.06 7.30 42.73
CA SER A 283 -37.16 6.25 43.75
C SER A 283 -36.30 6.57 44.98
N ASN A 284 -35.06 7.05 44.77
CA ASN A 284 -34.17 7.47 45.85
C ASN A 284 -34.72 8.67 46.66
N LEU A 285 -35.33 9.64 45.97
CA LEU A 285 -35.97 10.79 46.65
C LEU A 285 -37.18 10.39 47.48
N LEU A 286 -38.03 9.50 46.99
CA LEU A 286 -39.18 8.95 47.72
C LEU A 286 -38.74 8.17 48.98
N THR A 287 -37.70 7.34 48.83
CA THR A 287 -37.18 6.55 49.95
C THR A 287 -36.57 7.44 51.04
N ARG A 288 -35.86 8.54 50.67
CA ARG A 288 -35.35 9.52 51.62
C ARG A 288 -36.44 10.34 52.31
N GLY A 289 -37.51 10.70 51.56
CA GLY A 289 -38.67 11.41 52.12
C GLY A 289 -39.41 10.59 53.17
N LEU A 290 -39.64 9.29 52.90
CA LEU A 290 -40.26 8.36 53.85
C LEU A 290 -39.43 8.12 55.10
N ALA A 291 -38.07 8.12 54.97
CA ALA A 291 -37.16 7.97 56.11
C ALA A 291 -37.12 9.22 57.01
N SER A 292 -37.36 10.41 56.47
CA SER A 292 -37.41 11.68 57.25
C SER A 292 -38.73 11.77 58.05
N VAL A 293 -39.85 11.30 57.49
CA VAL A 293 -41.17 11.31 58.20
C VAL A 293 -41.17 10.33 59.38
N LYS A 294 -40.50 9.17 59.27
CA LYS A 294 -40.37 8.20 60.37
C LYS A 294 -39.45 8.62 61.52
N ARG A 295 -38.65 9.68 61.35
CA ARG A 295 -37.80 10.24 62.42
C ARG A 295 -38.43 11.44 63.15
N ALA A 296 -39.57 11.93 62.66
CA ALA A 296 -40.26 13.07 63.23
C ALA A 296 -41.54 12.70 63.99
N SER A 297 -41.87 11.40 64.06
CA SER A 297 -42.89 10.77 64.94
C SER A 297 -42.21 9.89 66.01
#